data_c5855f9474e79b4b28c4aada013fe0ae
#
_entry.id   c5855f9474e79b4b28c4aada013fe0ae
#
_cell.length_a   1.000
_cell.length_b   1.000
_cell.length_c   1.000
_cell.angle_alpha   90.00
_cell.angle_beta   90.00
_cell.angle_gamma   90.00
#
_symmetry.space_group_name_H-M   'P 1'
#
loop_
_entity.id
_entity.type
_entity.pdbx_description
1 polymer ?
#
loop_
_entity_poly.entity_id
_entity_poly.type
_entity_poly.pdbx_seq_one_letter_code
_entity_poly.pdbx_strand_id
1 'polypeptide(L)'
;MGFSQEDESEKPEAAWENPVLVIVRGIKYNESYKMLTGGICMGSYLHPGNDAFEVALNSEIYVDKTGLLTYTNKVMNTLQGYICNSRPRRFGKSFAANMLAAYYSKGCDSRKMFSGLAISQTADFEKHLNQYDVIHLDIQWFLSNVSDPEQIVAYITKCTLAELRTIYADQLPPEVSTDPDALSRIKEATGQKFVIIIDELDVLIRDEASNQKIQDDYINFLRGMFKGTEPTKYIQLAFLTGILPIKKLKT
;
A
#
# COMPACT_ATOMS: atom_id res chain seq x y z
N MET A 1 31.95 66.00 -11.85
CA MET A 1 32.38 64.63 -11.57
C MET A 1 31.25 64.00 -10.77
N GLY A 2 30.38 63.32 -11.45
CA GLY A 2 29.21 62.67 -10.86
C GLY A 2 29.40 61.16 -11.05
N PHE A 3 29.32 60.41 -9.96
CA PHE A 3 29.19 58.97 -10.02
C PHE A 3 27.72 58.59 -9.82
N SER A 4 27.17 57.96 -10.86
CA SER A 4 25.85 57.36 -10.86
C SER A 4 25.87 56.09 -10.00
N GLN A 5 24.92 55.98 -9.06
CA GLN A 5 24.61 54.72 -8.39
C GLN A 5 23.73 53.91 -9.30
N GLU A 6 24.13 52.65 -9.54
CA GLU A 6 23.31 51.65 -10.23
C GLU A 6 22.31 51.07 -9.25
N ASP A 7 21.10 50.99 -9.72
CA ASP A 7 19.92 50.47 -9.07
C ASP A 7 19.98 48.93 -9.05
N GLU A 8 20.13 48.33 -7.87
CA GLU A 8 20.03 46.89 -7.67
C GLU A 8 18.53 46.52 -7.67
N SER A 9 18.06 45.98 -8.77
CA SER A 9 16.74 45.41 -8.90
C SER A 9 16.57 44.20 -8.00
N GLU A 10 15.67 44.30 -7.03
CA GLU A 10 15.21 43.23 -6.17
C GLU A 10 14.70 42.01 -6.97
N LYS A 11 15.27 40.85 -6.70
CA LYS A 11 14.72 39.55 -7.12
C LYS A 11 13.56 39.22 -6.20
N PRO A 12 12.41 38.76 -6.70
CA PRO A 12 11.33 38.32 -5.85
C PRO A 12 11.76 37.04 -5.11
N GLU A 13 11.76 37.08 -3.78
CA GLU A 13 11.83 35.93 -2.90
C GLU A 13 10.64 34.99 -3.22
N ALA A 14 10.95 33.77 -3.63
CA ALA A 14 9.96 32.72 -3.72
C ALA A 14 9.45 32.39 -2.30
N ALA A 15 8.23 32.80 -2.01
CA ALA A 15 7.54 32.44 -0.79
C ALA A 15 7.32 30.93 -0.77
N TRP A 16 8.12 30.22 0.01
CA TRP A 16 7.85 28.84 0.41
C TRP A 16 6.72 28.89 1.45
N GLU A 17 5.50 28.68 1.02
CA GLU A 17 4.38 28.51 1.94
C GLU A 17 4.64 27.30 2.83
N ASN A 18 4.78 27.55 4.13
CA ASN A 18 4.93 26.52 5.13
C ASN A 18 3.66 25.64 5.15
N PRO A 19 3.80 24.31 5.13
CA PRO A 19 2.65 23.45 5.30
C PRO A 19 2.03 23.68 6.68
N VAL A 20 0.72 23.89 6.71
CA VAL A 20 -0.05 24.07 7.94
C VAL A 20 0.04 22.79 8.77
N LEU A 21 0.65 22.89 9.93
CA LEU A 21 0.82 21.79 10.87
C LEU A 21 -0.42 21.67 11.74
N VAL A 22 -1.26 20.67 11.51
CA VAL A 22 -2.38 20.36 12.39
C VAL A 22 -1.91 19.46 13.51
N ILE A 23 -1.86 19.98 14.73
CA ILE A 23 -1.52 19.21 15.94
C ILE A 23 -2.81 18.66 16.55
N VAL A 24 -3.06 17.36 16.37
CA VAL A 24 -4.10 16.65 17.10
C VAL A 24 -3.41 15.76 18.13
N ARG A 25 -3.47 16.17 19.40
CA ARG A 25 -2.98 15.43 20.58
C ARG A 25 -1.57 14.86 20.46
N GLY A 26 -0.60 15.69 20.11
CA GLY A 26 0.84 15.37 20.24
C GLY A 26 1.44 14.48 19.16
N ILE A 27 0.71 14.12 18.11
CA ILE A 27 1.22 13.36 16.97
C ILE A 27 1.26 14.29 15.75
N LYS A 28 2.48 14.56 15.24
CA LYS A 28 2.65 15.29 13.98
C LYS A 28 2.38 14.33 12.83
N TYR A 29 1.24 14.47 12.16
CA TYR A 29 0.99 13.83 10.88
C TYR A 29 1.46 14.76 9.76
N ASN A 30 2.26 14.22 8.85
CA ASN A 30 2.58 14.91 7.61
C ASN A 30 1.37 14.79 6.69
N GLU A 31 0.78 15.91 6.25
CA GLU A 31 -0.36 15.90 5.35
C GLU A 31 0.08 15.45 3.95
N SER A 32 -0.03 14.15 3.67
CA SER A 32 0.15 13.57 2.34
C SER A 32 -1.16 13.08 1.74
N TYR A 33 -2.30 13.60 2.19
CA TYR A 33 -3.60 13.22 1.63
C TYR A 33 -3.99 14.15 0.49
N LYS A 34 -3.99 13.66 -0.75
CA LYS A 34 -4.60 14.34 -1.89
C LYS A 34 -6.07 13.93 -1.98
N MET A 35 -6.98 14.90 -1.83
CA MET A 35 -8.39 14.69 -2.21
C MET A 35 -8.48 14.64 -3.73
N LEU A 36 -8.96 13.51 -4.28
CA LEU A 36 -9.36 13.41 -5.67
C LEU A 36 -10.79 13.92 -5.85
N THR A 37 -11.14 14.38 -7.05
CA THR A 37 -12.51 14.77 -7.42
C THR A 37 -13.44 13.57 -7.21
N GLY A 38 -14.22 13.58 -6.12
CA GLY A 38 -15.10 12.49 -5.72
C GLY A 38 -15.02 12.09 -4.24
N GLY A 39 -14.18 12.77 -3.44
CA GLY A 39 -14.14 12.57 -1.98
C GLY A 39 -13.33 11.38 -1.48
N ILE A 40 -12.59 10.67 -2.35
CA ILE A 40 -11.69 9.58 -1.94
C ILE A 40 -10.35 10.17 -1.54
N CYS A 41 -9.89 9.82 -0.33
CA CYS A 41 -8.61 10.24 0.21
C CYS A 41 -7.53 9.21 -0.18
N MET A 42 -6.45 9.68 -0.80
CA MET A 42 -5.27 8.86 -1.11
C MET A 42 -4.36 8.81 0.11
N GLY A 43 -3.99 7.60 0.56
CA GLY A 43 -3.07 7.39 1.67
C GLY A 43 -1.77 6.74 1.22
N SER A 44 -0.86 6.54 2.17
CA SER A 44 0.41 5.86 1.93
C SER A 44 0.24 4.34 1.87
N TYR A 45 -0.68 3.81 2.66
CA TYR A 45 -0.95 2.37 2.79
C TYR A 45 -2.32 1.97 2.28
N LEU A 46 -3.35 2.79 2.60
CA LEU A 46 -4.72 2.60 2.12
C LEU A 46 -4.95 3.52 0.92
N HIS A 47 -5.51 2.98 -0.14
CA HIS A 47 -5.69 3.68 -1.41
C HIS A 47 -4.38 4.29 -1.95
N PRO A 48 -3.30 3.49 -2.11
CA PRO A 48 -2.03 4.00 -2.62
C PRO A 48 -2.20 4.62 -4.00
N GLY A 49 -1.34 5.60 -4.30
CA GLY A 49 -1.24 6.22 -5.62
C GLY A 49 -0.62 5.30 -6.66
N ASN A 50 -0.44 5.83 -7.86
CA ASN A 50 0.11 5.10 -9.00
C ASN A 50 1.52 5.60 -9.41
N ASP A 51 2.10 6.55 -8.67
CA ASP A 51 3.39 7.18 -8.99
C ASP A 51 4.53 6.15 -9.15
N ALA A 52 4.59 5.13 -8.29
CA ALA A 52 5.63 4.11 -8.36
C ALA A 52 5.53 3.25 -9.64
N PHE A 53 4.32 3.04 -10.14
CA PHE A 53 4.12 2.34 -11.42
C PHE A 53 4.40 3.27 -12.61
N GLU A 54 4.07 4.57 -12.50
CA GLU A 54 4.40 5.57 -13.52
C GLU A 54 5.91 5.67 -13.74
N VAL A 55 6.71 5.73 -12.67
CA VAL A 55 8.17 5.72 -12.74
C VAL A 55 8.69 4.48 -13.48
N ALA A 56 8.08 3.33 -13.26
CA ALA A 56 8.45 2.10 -13.95
C ALA A 56 8.10 2.12 -15.44
N LEU A 57 6.93 2.68 -15.80
CA LEU A 57 6.52 2.85 -17.21
C LEU A 57 7.43 3.81 -17.99
N ASN A 58 7.96 4.83 -17.31
CA ASN A 58 8.86 5.83 -17.90
C ASN A 58 10.31 5.32 -18.08
N SER A 59 10.60 4.08 -17.68
CA SER A 59 11.92 3.49 -17.83
C SER A 59 12.23 3.22 -19.31
N GLU A 60 13.51 3.40 -19.72
CA GLU A 60 13.98 3.15 -21.10
C GLU A 60 13.62 1.73 -21.58
N ILE A 61 13.68 0.76 -20.68
CA ILE A 61 13.28 -0.62 -20.94
C ILE A 61 12.12 -0.97 -20.01
N TYR A 62 10.93 -1.10 -20.58
CA TYR A 62 9.74 -1.58 -19.92
C TYR A 62 9.29 -2.92 -20.51
N VAL A 63 9.02 -3.90 -19.66
CA VAL A 63 8.45 -5.19 -20.07
C VAL A 63 7.04 -5.28 -19.52
N ASP A 64 6.06 -5.36 -20.41
CA ASP A 64 4.65 -5.49 -20.02
C ASP A 64 4.39 -6.82 -19.29
N LYS A 65 4.01 -6.71 -18.02
CA LYS A 65 3.63 -7.84 -17.15
C LYS A 65 2.16 -7.80 -16.77
N THR A 66 1.35 -6.98 -17.44
CA THR A 66 -0.08 -6.82 -17.10
C THR A 66 -0.92 -8.07 -17.35
N GLY A 67 -0.38 -9.09 -18.02
CA GLY A 67 -0.97 -10.44 -18.02
C GLY A 67 -1.19 -11.04 -16.63
N LEU A 68 -0.43 -10.60 -15.62
CA LEU A 68 -0.68 -10.94 -14.23
C LEU A 68 -2.05 -10.43 -13.76
N LEU A 69 -2.46 -9.23 -14.19
CA LEU A 69 -3.76 -8.64 -13.85
C LEU A 69 -4.92 -9.46 -14.41
N THR A 70 -4.78 -10.01 -15.61
CA THR A 70 -5.79 -10.94 -16.18
C THR A 70 -5.97 -12.17 -15.29
N TYR A 71 -4.89 -12.71 -14.73
CA TYR A 71 -4.96 -13.82 -13.79
C TYR A 71 -5.59 -13.39 -12.45
N THR A 72 -5.13 -12.28 -11.87
CA THR A 72 -5.63 -11.82 -10.57
C THR A 72 -7.11 -11.40 -10.63
N ASN A 73 -7.56 -10.79 -11.72
CA ASN A 73 -8.99 -10.51 -11.97
C ASN A 73 -9.83 -11.82 -11.93
N LYS A 74 -9.35 -12.86 -12.60
CA LYS A 74 -10.03 -14.14 -12.67
C LYS A 74 -10.17 -14.85 -11.33
N VAL A 75 -9.15 -14.76 -10.46
CA VAL A 75 -9.13 -15.49 -9.19
C VAL A 75 -9.64 -14.65 -7.99
N MET A 76 -9.98 -13.40 -8.22
CA MET A 76 -10.55 -12.52 -7.20
C MET A 76 -11.83 -13.13 -6.59
N ASN A 77 -11.99 -13.03 -5.27
CA ASN A 77 -13.06 -13.66 -4.50
C ASN A 77 -13.09 -15.20 -4.57
N THR A 78 -11.97 -15.84 -4.88
CA THR A 78 -11.81 -17.30 -4.83
C THR A 78 -10.68 -17.69 -3.87
N LEU A 79 -10.56 -18.96 -3.53
CA LEU A 79 -9.44 -19.45 -2.70
C LEU A 79 -8.08 -19.30 -3.40
N GLN A 80 -8.04 -19.23 -4.74
CA GLN A 80 -6.84 -18.96 -5.53
C GLN A 80 -6.42 -17.47 -5.50
N GLY A 81 -7.27 -16.58 -4.98
CA GLY A 81 -6.97 -15.17 -4.80
C GLY A 81 -5.95 -14.86 -3.71
N TYR A 82 -5.47 -15.87 -2.97
CA TYR A 82 -4.37 -15.75 -2.02
C TYR A 82 -3.06 -16.18 -2.70
N ILE A 83 -2.35 -15.22 -3.28
CA ILE A 83 -1.20 -15.45 -4.15
C ILE A 83 0.09 -15.10 -3.40
N CYS A 84 1.00 -16.06 -3.29
CA CYS A 84 2.36 -15.83 -2.80
C CYS A 84 3.34 -15.92 -3.97
N ASN A 85 3.92 -14.78 -4.36
CA ASN A 85 4.89 -14.67 -5.45
C ASN A 85 6.32 -14.65 -4.90
N SER A 86 6.89 -15.85 -4.70
CA SER A 86 8.28 -15.99 -4.26
C SER A 86 9.22 -16.07 -5.47
N ARG A 87 10.10 -15.08 -5.60
CA ARG A 87 11.09 -14.96 -6.68
C ARG A 87 12.39 -14.37 -6.14
N PRO A 88 13.56 -14.71 -6.72
CA PRO A 88 14.83 -14.06 -6.38
C PRO A 88 14.77 -12.53 -6.47
N ARG A 89 15.77 -11.86 -5.90
CA ARG A 89 15.92 -10.41 -6.06
C ARG A 89 16.03 -10.04 -7.54
N ARG A 90 15.59 -8.85 -7.91
CA ARG A 90 15.61 -8.27 -9.28
C ARG A 90 14.69 -8.95 -10.30
N PHE A 91 13.76 -9.80 -9.88
CA PHE A 91 12.74 -10.40 -10.76
C PHE A 91 11.45 -9.58 -10.87
N GLY A 92 11.46 -8.33 -10.40
CA GLY A 92 10.35 -7.39 -10.57
C GLY A 92 9.16 -7.68 -9.64
N LYS A 93 9.39 -8.15 -8.41
CA LYS A 93 8.34 -8.39 -7.41
C LYS A 93 7.64 -7.09 -6.98
N SER A 94 8.42 -6.09 -6.54
CA SER A 94 7.91 -4.78 -6.14
C SER A 94 7.27 -4.05 -7.33
N PHE A 95 7.82 -4.24 -8.54
CA PHE A 95 7.17 -3.77 -9.76
C PHE A 95 5.76 -4.36 -9.91
N ALA A 96 5.60 -5.67 -9.71
CA ALA A 96 4.28 -6.32 -9.79
C ALA A 96 3.34 -5.81 -8.68
N ALA A 97 3.84 -5.64 -7.45
CA ALA A 97 3.07 -5.08 -6.34
C ALA A 97 2.57 -3.66 -6.66
N ASN A 98 3.44 -2.77 -7.14
CA ASN A 98 3.10 -1.41 -7.54
C ASN A 98 2.12 -1.37 -8.72
N MET A 99 2.27 -2.27 -9.70
CA MET A 99 1.35 -2.41 -10.83
C MET A 99 -0.06 -2.82 -10.37
N LEU A 100 -0.16 -3.80 -9.45
CA LEU A 100 -1.44 -4.21 -8.88
C LEU A 100 -2.07 -3.06 -8.07
N ALA A 101 -1.28 -2.36 -7.25
CA ALA A 101 -1.73 -1.21 -6.48
C ALA A 101 -2.30 -0.13 -7.42
N ALA A 102 -1.56 0.28 -8.44
CA ALA A 102 -2.00 1.26 -9.43
C ALA A 102 -3.27 0.84 -10.17
N TYR A 103 -3.42 -0.46 -10.49
CA TYR A 103 -4.57 -0.96 -11.23
C TYR A 103 -5.83 -1.03 -10.37
N TYR A 104 -5.72 -1.54 -9.15
CA TYR A 104 -6.88 -1.82 -8.31
C TYR A 104 -7.32 -0.65 -7.43
N SER A 105 -6.38 0.22 -7.00
CA SER A 105 -6.66 1.27 -6.03
C SER A 105 -7.67 2.29 -6.57
N LYS A 106 -8.77 2.49 -5.84
CA LYS A 106 -9.72 3.59 -6.11
C LYS A 106 -9.20 4.96 -5.68
N GLY A 107 -8.00 5.02 -5.07
CA GLY A 107 -7.33 6.25 -4.67
C GLY A 107 -6.66 7.01 -5.82
N CYS A 108 -6.62 6.48 -7.04
CA CYS A 108 -5.97 7.10 -8.19
C CYS A 108 -6.74 6.86 -9.50
N ASP A 109 -6.41 7.61 -10.53
CA ASP A 109 -6.86 7.34 -11.91
C ASP A 109 -5.66 6.88 -12.74
N SER A 110 -5.65 5.59 -13.06
CA SER A 110 -4.57 4.93 -13.79
C SER A 110 -4.92 4.56 -15.23
N ARG A 111 -6.09 4.94 -15.73
CA ARG A 111 -6.59 4.57 -17.07
C ARG A 111 -5.57 4.84 -18.19
N LYS A 112 -4.95 6.01 -18.17
CA LYS A 112 -3.96 6.38 -19.19
C LYS A 112 -2.71 5.50 -19.13
N MET A 113 -2.28 5.10 -17.94
CA MET A 113 -1.11 4.25 -17.75
C MET A 113 -1.30 2.85 -18.33
N PHE A 114 -2.51 2.32 -18.25
CA PHE A 114 -2.80 0.96 -18.71
C PHE A 114 -3.34 0.90 -20.16
N SER A 115 -3.73 2.02 -20.76
CA SER A 115 -4.43 2.07 -22.06
C SER A 115 -3.67 1.43 -23.25
N GLY A 116 -2.36 1.35 -23.18
CA GLY A 116 -1.52 0.73 -24.23
C GLY A 116 -0.98 -0.67 -23.86
N LEU A 117 -1.35 -1.20 -22.70
CA LEU A 117 -0.82 -2.45 -22.16
C LEU A 117 -1.76 -3.62 -22.45
N ALA A 118 -1.26 -4.85 -22.37
CA ALA A 118 -2.02 -6.07 -22.70
C ALA A 118 -3.33 -6.19 -21.93
N ILE A 119 -3.38 -5.77 -20.66
CA ILE A 119 -4.59 -5.81 -19.84
C ILE A 119 -5.74 -4.99 -20.45
N SER A 120 -5.45 -3.88 -21.12
CA SER A 120 -6.48 -3.01 -21.70
C SER A 120 -7.28 -3.67 -22.82
N GLN A 121 -6.77 -4.77 -23.37
CA GLN A 121 -7.46 -5.55 -24.40
C GLN A 121 -8.43 -6.61 -23.83
N THR A 122 -8.49 -6.74 -22.50
CA THR A 122 -9.36 -7.72 -21.84
C THR A 122 -10.75 -7.13 -21.58
N ALA A 123 -11.78 -7.97 -21.67
CA ALA A 123 -13.18 -7.53 -21.51
C ALA A 123 -13.50 -7.03 -20.09
N ASP A 124 -12.72 -7.45 -19.11
CA ASP A 124 -12.91 -7.10 -17.69
C ASP A 124 -12.00 -5.95 -17.21
N PHE A 125 -11.23 -5.34 -18.12
CA PHE A 125 -10.32 -4.23 -17.80
C PHE A 125 -11.01 -3.11 -17.01
N GLU A 126 -12.06 -2.55 -17.58
CA GLU A 126 -12.82 -1.44 -16.99
C GLU A 126 -13.54 -1.83 -15.69
N LYS A 127 -13.93 -3.09 -15.56
CA LYS A 127 -14.64 -3.60 -14.39
C LYS A 127 -13.80 -3.56 -13.13
N HIS A 128 -12.48 -3.70 -13.29
CA HIS A 128 -11.57 -3.82 -12.16
C HIS A 128 -10.66 -2.59 -11.98
N LEU A 129 -10.51 -1.77 -13.00
CA LEU A 129 -9.63 -0.60 -12.97
C LEU A 129 -10.08 0.42 -11.92
N ASN A 130 -9.25 0.66 -10.92
CA ASN A 130 -9.46 1.66 -9.86
C ASN A 130 -10.78 1.50 -9.08
N GLN A 131 -11.18 0.26 -8.79
CA GLN A 131 -12.47 -0.04 -8.17
C GLN A 131 -12.40 -0.45 -6.68
N TYR A 132 -11.19 -0.69 -6.13
CA TYR A 132 -11.09 -1.40 -4.87
C TYR A 132 -10.40 -0.62 -3.76
N ASP A 133 -10.76 -0.97 -2.51
CA ASP A 133 -9.97 -0.61 -1.34
C ASP A 133 -8.70 -1.46 -1.35
N VAL A 134 -7.56 -0.81 -1.59
CA VAL A 134 -6.25 -1.46 -1.63
C VAL A 134 -5.46 -1.07 -0.40
N ILE A 135 -4.95 -2.06 0.32
CA ILE A 135 -3.92 -1.87 1.35
C ILE A 135 -2.61 -2.40 0.79
N HIS A 136 -1.59 -1.54 0.71
CA HIS A 136 -0.26 -1.89 0.22
C HIS A 136 0.79 -1.64 1.32
N LEU A 137 1.44 -2.71 1.75
CA LEU A 137 2.45 -2.69 2.82
C LEU A 137 3.79 -3.16 2.25
N ASP A 138 4.80 -2.30 2.32
CA ASP A 138 6.21 -2.65 2.08
C ASP A 138 6.87 -2.90 3.45
N ILE A 139 7.12 -4.16 3.77
CA ILE A 139 7.67 -4.55 5.08
C ILE A 139 9.09 -4.06 5.28
N GLN A 140 9.89 -3.98 4.19
CA GLN A 140 11.24 -3.42 4.25
C GLN A 140 11.22 -1.92 4.62
N TRP A 141 10.26 -1.18 4.08
CA TRP A 141 10.08 0.23 4.42
C TRP A 141 9.71 0.40 5.91
N PHE A 142 8.77 -0.40 6.41
CA PHE A 142 8.40 -0.39 7.83
C PHE A 142 9.59 -0.71 8.74
N LEU A 143 10.38 -1.74 8.41
CA LEU A 143 11.58 -2.11 9.16
C LEU A 143 12.61 -0.98 9.20
N SER A 144 12.77 -0.25 8.09
CA SER A 144 13.71 0.87 8.00
C SER A 144 13.27 2.12 8.78
N ASN A 145 11.99 2.24 9.11
CA ASN A 145 11.41 3.43 9.76
C ASN A 145 10.98 3.20 11.21
N VAL A 146 11.01 1.96 11.71
CA VAL A 146 10.77 1.67 13.11
C VAL A 146 12.07 1.79 13.92
N SER A 147 12.02 2.46 15.06
CA SER A 147 13.22 2.66 15.91
C SER A 147 13.65 1.37 16.63
N ASP A 148 12.67 0.51 16.95
CA ASP A 148 12.86 -0.78 17.60
C ASP A 148 12.15 -1.86 16.76
N PRO A 149 12.89 -2.79 16.13
CA PRO A 149 12.30 -3.85 15.32
C PRO A 149 11.26 -4.71 16.06
N GLU A 150 11.33 -4.83 17.39
CA GLU A 150 10.31 -5.53 18.19
C GLU A 150 8.94 -4.86 18.14
N GLN A 151 8.88 -3.58 17.79
CA GLN A 151 7.65 -2.81 17.66
C GLN A 151 7.07 -2.79 16.23
N ILE A 152 7.67 -3.52 15.29
CA ILE A 152 7.30 -3.41 13.88
C ILE A 152 5.83 -3.75 13.62
N VAL A 153 5.31 -4.81 14.23
CA VAL A 153 3.89 -5.21 14.07
C VAL A 153 2.97 -4.13 14.63
N ALA A 154 3.29 -3.61 15.81
CA ALA A 154 2.52 -2.51 16.41
C ALA A 154 2.58 -1.24 15.54
N TYR A 155 3.72 -0.97 14.92
CA TYR A 155 3.91 0.17 14.04
C TYR A 155 3.11 0.02 12.73
N ILE A 156 3.13 -1.15 12.08
CA ILE A 156 2.30 -1.47 10.91
C ILE A 156 0.82 -1.25 11.26
N THR A 157 0.34 -1.92 12.29
CA THR A 157 -1.08 -1.83 12.73
C THR A 157 -1.47 -0.39 13.06
N LYS A 158 -0.62 0.37 13.74
CA LYS A 158 -0.87 1.78 14.04
C LYS A 158 -1.04 2.61 12.77
N CYS A 159 -0.17 2.43 11.78
CA CYS A 159 -0.22 3.17 10.53
C CYS A 159 -1.46 2.84 9.70
N THR A 160 -1.75 1.55 9.53
CA THR A 160 -2.93 1.09 8.78
C THR A 160 -4.24 1.51 9.44
N LEU A 161 -4.38 1.35 10.77
CA LEU A 161 -5.57 1.79 11.50
C LEU A 161 -5.75 3.31 11.45
N ALA A 162 -4.67 4.10 11.44
CA ALA A 162 -4.77 5.55 11.31
C ALA A 162 -5.40 5.96 9.97
N GLU A 163 -4.97 5.35 8.87
CA GLU A 163 -5.53 5.62 7.55
C GLU A 163 -6.95 5.05 7.38
N LEU A 164 -7.20 3.84 7.89
CA LEU A 164 -8.55 3.28 7.89
C LEU A 164 -9.54 4.17 8.64
N ARG A 165 -9.15 4.73 9.80
CA ARG A 165 -9.99 5.66 10.58
C ARG A 165 -10.24 6.98 9.86
N THR A 166 -9.33 7.43 8.99
CA THR A 166 -9.55 8.66 8.20
C THR A 166 -10.72 8.49 7.23
N ILE A 167 -10.91 7.29 6.69
CA ILE A 167 -11.93 7.01 5.67
C ILE A 167 -13.19 6.38 6.28
N TYR A 168 -13.01 5.54 7.30
CA TYR A 168 -14.05 4.71 7.91
C TYR A 168 -14.26 5.05 9.39
N ALA A 169 -14.25 6.36 9.73
CA ALA A 169 -14.36 6.83 11.13
C ALA A 169 -15.60 6.28 11.85
N ASP A 170 -16.74 6.27 11.18
CA ASP A 170 -18.02 5.82 11.75
C ASP A 170 -18.07 4.30 12.00
N GLN A 171 -17.21 3.53 11.34
CA GLN A 171 -17.15 2.07 11.42
C GLN A 171 -16.07 1.58 12.39
N LEU A 172 -15.14 2.46 12.79
CA LEU A 172 -13.96 2.11 13.56
C LEU A 172 -13.88 2.87 14.88
N PRO A 173 -14.62 2.44 15.90
CA PRO A 173 -14.51 3.04 17.21
C PRO A 173 -13.09 2.88 17.80
N PRO A 174 -12.70 3.72 18.79
CA PRO A 174 -11.34 3.79 19.32
C PRO A 174 -10.78 2.47 19.88
N GLU A 175 -11.64 1.59 20.37
CA GLU A 175 -11.26 0.29 20.94
C GLU A 175 -10.77 -0.72 19.89
N VAL A 176 -11.06 -0.53 18.61
CA VAL A 176 -10.52 -1.39 17.54
C VAL A 176 -9.01 -1.22 17.46
N SER A 177 -8.28 -2.29 17.70
CA SER A 177 -6.82 -2.26 17.87
C SER A 177 -6.06 -3.20 16.93
N THR A 178 -6.76 -3.97 16.07
CA THR A 178 -6.15 -4.89 15.13
C THR A 178 -6.69 -4.70 13.72
N ASP A 179 -5.85 -4.92 12.72
CA ASP A 179 -6.26 -4.84 11.30
C ASP A 179 -7.38 -5.83 10.96
N PRO A 180 -7.36 -7.12 11.35
CA PRO A 180 -8.45 -8.04 11.06
C PRO A 180 -9.81 -7.60 11.61
N ASP A 181 -9.87 -7.07 12.85
CA ASP A 181 -11.11 -6.56 13.44
C ASP A 181 -11.61 -5.33 12.66
N ALA A 182 -10.70 -4.41 12.32
CA ALA A 182 -11.04 -3.24 11.52
C ALA A 182 -11.64 -3.61 10.16
N LEU A 183 -10.96 -4.50 9.41
CA LEU A 183 -11.39 -4.92 8.08
C LEU A 183 -12.73 -5.67 8.13
N SER A 184 -12.96 -6.50 9.16
CA SER A 184 -14.21 -7.21 9.37
C SER A 184 -15.36 -6.23 9.59
N ARG A 185 -15.20 -5.24 10.49
CA ARG A 185 -16.23 -4.22 10.79
C ARG A 185 -16.56 -3.36 9.58
N ILE A 186 -15.54 -2.90 8.84
CA ILE A 186 -15.76 -2.13 7.61
C ILE A 186 -16.55 -2.97 6.61
N LYS A 187 -16.17 -4.24 6.41
CA LYS A 187 -16.88 -5.15 5.52
C LYS A 187 -18.34 -5.37 5.94
N GLU A 188 -18.60 -5.57 7.22
CA GLU A 188 -19.97 -5.75 7.74
C GLU A 188 -20.83 -4.51 7.52
N ALA A 189 -20.28 -3.32 7.75
CA ALA A 189 -21.01 -2.06 7.63
C ALA A 189 -21.20 -1.60 6.18
N THR A 190 -20.21 -1.83 5.30
CA THR A 190 -20.18 -1.23 3.95
C THR A 190 -20.36 -2.25 2.82
N GLY A 191 -20.18 -3.53 3.09
CA GLY A 191 -20.12 -4.57 2.06
C GLY A 191 -18.78 -4.62 1.31
N GLN A 192 -17.88 -3.65 1.50
CA GLN A 192 -16.60 -3.57 0.78
C GLN A 192 -15.62 -4.64 1.23
N LYS A 193 -14.89 -5.20 0.28
CA LYS A 193 -13.77 -6.10 0.53
C LYS A 193 -12.48 -5.46 0.05
N PHE A 194 -11.38 -5.92 0.62
CA PHE A 194 -10.06 -5.35 0.41
C PHE A 194 -9.20 -6.18 -0.55
N VAL A 195 -8.36 -5.49 -1.30
CA VAL A 195 -7.18 -6.05 -1.97
C VAL A 195 -5.99 -5.79 -1.06
N ILE A 196 -5.32 -6.83 -0.58
CA ILE A 196 -4.16 -6.72 0.30
C ILE A 196 -2.90 -7.04 -0.50
N ILE A 197 -1.95 -6.12 -0.53
CA ILE A 197 -0.66 -6.30 -1.17
C ILE A 197 0.42 -6.15 -0.11
N ILE A 198 1.27 -7.18 0.07
CA ILE A 198 2.43 -7.12 0.97
C ILE A 198 3.69 -7.39 0.16
N ASP A 199 4.57 -6.40 0.08
CA ASP A 199 5.87 -6.54 -0.55
C ASP A 199 6.96 -6.84 0.49
N GLU A 200 7.98 -7.62 0.08
CA GLU A 200 9.10 -8.10 0.93
C GLU A 200 8.61 -8.79 2.22
N LEU A 201 7.58 -9.65 2.09
CA LEU A 201 6.92 -10.38 3.19
C LEU A 201 7.91 -11.13 4.11
N ASP A 202 9.01 -11.61 3.57
CA ASP A 202 9.99 -12.47 4.27
C ASP A 202 11.16 -11.71 4.89
N VAL A 203 11.19 -10.38 4.82
CA VAL A 203 12.34 -9.58 5.29
C VAL A 203 12.64 -9.80 6.78
N LEU A 204 11.62 -9.82 7.63
CA LEU A 204 11.79 -10.04 9.07
C LEU A 204 12.25 -11.45 9.41
N ILE A 205 11.91 -12.44 8.58
CA ILE A 205 12.34 -13.83 8.75
C ILE A 205 13.78 -14.01 8.26
N ARG A 206 14.16 -13.27 7.21
CA ARG A 206 15.47 -13.37 6.57
C ARG A 206 16.52 -12.51 7.28
N ASP A 207 16.19 -11.25 7.54
CA ASP A 207 17.15 -10.24 8.01
C ASP A 207 17.23 -10.22 9.55
N GLU A 208 16.13 -10.56 10.24
CA GLU A 208 16.05 -10.69 11.71
C GLU A 208 16.09 -12.15 12.19
N ALA A 209 16.78 -13.03 11.45
CA ALA A 209 16.81 -14.47 11.72
C ALA A 209 17.33 -14.85 13.13
N SER A 210 18.04 -13.96 13.82
CA SER A 210 18.53 -14.18 15.20
C SER A 210 17.51 -13.78 16.28
N ASN A 211 16.45 -13.03 15.93
CA ASN A 211 15.44 -12.56 16.88
C ASN A 211 14.13 -13.35 16.74
N GLN A 212 14.02 -14.43 17.53
CA GLN A 212 12.85 -15.32 17.50
C GLN A 212 11.55 -14.59 17.86
N LYS A 213 11.60 -13.63 18.78
CA LYS A 213 10.40 -12.89 19.21
C LYS A 213 9.80 -12.08 18.06
N ILE A 214 10.63 -11.34 17.32
CA ILE A 214 10.17 -10.55 16.15
C ILE A 214 9.53 -11.48 15.12
N GLN A 215 10.17 -12.64 14.85
CA GLN A 215 9.64 -13.62 13.90
C GLN A 215 8.28 -14.16 14.35
N ASP A 216 8.16 -14.55 15.63
CA ASP A 216 6.93 -15.12 16.17
C ASP A 216 5.80 -14.10 16.17
N ASP A 217 6.06 -12.85 16.57
CA ASP A 217 5.08 -11.76 16.56
C ASP A 217 4.62 -11.46 15.12
N TYR A 218 5.54 -11.41 14.18
CA TYR A 218 5.21 -11.18 12.77
C TYR A 218 4.46 -12.35 12.13
N ILE A 219 4.84 -13.58 12.41
CA ILE A 219 4.11 -14.78 11.95
C ILE A 219 2.69 -14.79 12.53
N ASN A 220 2.52 -14.38 13.79
CA ASN A 220 1.20 -14.28 14.41
C ASN A 220 0.35 -13.18 13.75
N PHE A 221 0.95 -12.04 13.41
CA PHE A 221 0.30 -10.99 12.61
C PHE A 221 -0.19 -11.55 11.26
N LEU A 222 0.67 -12.23 10.50
CA LEU A 222 0.30 -12.83 9.22
C LEU A 222 -0.77 -13.92 9.37
N ARG A 223 -0.71 -14.71 10.45
CA ARG A 223 -1.76 -15.70 10.74
C ARG A 223 -3.10 -15.04 11.02
N GLY A 224 -3.11 -13.94 11.78
CA GLY A 224 -4.31 -13.15 12.04
C GLY A 224 -4.92 -12.60 10.76
N MET A 225 -4.09 -12.13 9.84
CA MET A 225 -4.54 -11.56 8.56
C MET A 225 -5.05 -12.60 7.56
N PHE A 226 -4.45 -13.82 7.50
CA PHE A 226 -4.66 -14.71 6.35
C PHE A 226 -5.09 -16.14 6.70
N LYS A 227 -5.05 -16.55 7.98
CA LYS A 227 -5.35 -17.94 8.35
C LYS A 227 -6.83 -18.11 8.70
N GLY A 228 -7.42 -19.19 8.19
CA GLY A 228 -8.80 -19.57 8.49
C GLY A 228 -9.81 -19.06 7.48
N THR A 229 -11.10 -19.10 7.85
CA THR A 229 -12.20 -18.70 6.98
C THR A 229 -12.57 -17.23 7.12
N GLU A 230 -12.32 -16.61 8.28
CA GLU A 230 -12.70 -15.21 8.53
C GLU A 230 -12.08 -14.22 7.53
N PRO A 231 -10.78 -14.31 7.18
CA PRO A 231 -10.19 -13.41 6.17
C PRO A 231 -10.91 -13.44 4.82
N THR A 232 -11.51 -14.55 4.42
CA THR A 232 -12.22 -14.64 3.13
C THR A 232 -13.48 -13.77 3.08
N LYS A 233 -13.97 -13.32 4.24
CA LYS A 233 -15.14 -12.44 4.31
C LYS A 233 -14.79 -11.01 3.90
N TYR A 234 -13.59 -10.52 4.25
CA TYR A 234 -13.17 -9.13 4.00
C TYR A 234 -12.00 -9.00 3.02
N ILE A 235 -11.26 -10.06 2.69
CA ILE A 235 -10.25 -10.06 1.63
C ILE A 235 -10.81 -10.68 0.36
N GLN A 236 -10.70 -9.97 -0.76
CA GLN A 236 -11.07 -10.49 -2.08
C GLN A 236 -9.87 -10.91 -2.92
N LEU A 237 -8.69 -10.32 -2.65
CA LEU A 237 -7.41 -10.67 -3.27
C LEU A 237 -6.30 -10.36 -2.28
N ALA A 238 -5.37 -11.30 -2.10
CA ALA A 238 -4.12 -11.09 -1.38
C ALA A 238 -2.95 -11.40 -2.31
N PHE A 239 -2.04 -10.44 -2.48
CA PHE A 239 -0.83 -10.60 -3.29
C PHE A 239 0.39 -10.34 -2.42
N LEU A 240 1.13 -11.40 -2.11
CA LEU A 240 2.25 -11.40 -1.18
C LEU A 240 3.53 -11.66 -1.96
N THR A 241 4.56 -10.83 -1.79
CA THR A 241 5.84 -11.03 -2.47
C THR A 241 6.96 -11.26 -1.46
N GLY A 242 7.94 -12.07 -1.86
CA GLY A 242 9.12 -12.37 -1.05
C GLY A 242 10.20 -13.10 -1.86
N ILE A 243 11.35 -13.33 -1.25
CA ILE A 243 12.44 -14.12 -1.83
C ILE A 243 12.28 -15.59 -1.44
N LEU A 244 11.95 -15.82 -0.17
CA LEU A 244 11.81 -17.14 0.40
C LEU A 244 10.33 -17.52 0.51
N PRO A 245 9.96 -18.78 0.15
CA PRO A 245 8.67 -19.27 0.58
C PRO A 245 8.69 -19.37 2.11
N ILE A 246 7.68 -18.80 2.78
CA ILE A 246 7.50 -18.99 4.22
C ILE A 246 7.19 -20.49 4.41
N LYS A 247 8.21 -21.29 4.63
CA LYS A 247 8.02 -22.67 5.07
C LYS A 247 7.42 -22.62 6.47
N LYS A 248 6.48 -23.51 6.77
CA LYS A 248 6.02 -23.74 8.14
C LYS A 248 7.26 -23.90 9.03
N LEU A 249 7.59 -22.85 9.76
CA LEU A 249 8.49 -22.97 10.88
C LEU A 249 7.76 -23.86 11.87
N LYS A 250 8.37 -24.96 12.19
CA LYS A 250 7.94 -26.09 13.03
C LYS A 250 6.73 -25.78 13.92
N THR A 251 5.66 -26.49 13.67
CA THR A 251 4.69 -26.82 14.73
C THR A 251 5.36 -27.69 15.75
#